data_8372156500c2a472d3a57fff0ed853df
#
_entry.id   8372156500c2a472d3a57fff0ed853df
#
_cell.length_a   1.000
_cell.length_b   1.000
_cell.length_c   1.000
_cell.angle_alpha   90.00
_cell.angle_beta   90.00
_cell.angle_gamma   90.00
#
_symmetry.space_group_name_H-M   'P 1'
#
loop_
_entity.id
_entity.type
_entity.pdbx_description
1 polymer ?
#
loop_
_entity_poly.entity_id
_entity_poly.type
_entity_poly.pdbx_seq_one_letter_code
_entity_poly.pdbx_strand_id
1 'polypeptide(L)'
;EQLEQDTALPAAARQKACGIRTQSEKLRALIEDLNLTSKLQYGAQPLRCQPTQAGPLLRRLAAEFCDSPLAASCTVALEIAPDADKAILDADAALLARAVENLLHNAACHNPGPVQVQLSAVRTGKTLRITIADDGAGYPPAVLHALQTGEAGENTPHILGLHVVEQIIRAHGGTAAFARNAPRGAKAVLVL
;
A
#
# COMPACT_ATOMS: atom_id res chain seq x y z
N GLU A 1 17.32 3.82 -19.47
CA GLU A 1 17.23 5.28 -19.64
C GLU A 1 17.92 5.76 -20.93
N GLN A 2 19.23 5.45 -21.17
CA GLN A 2 19.92 5.90 -22.38
C GLN A 2 19.24 5.42 -23.67
N LEU A 3 18.78 4.16 -23.75
CA LEU A 3 18.11 3.60 -24.93
C LEU A 3 16.70 4.19 -25.18
N GLU A 4 16.06 4.73 -24.17
CA GLU A 4 14.74 5.38 -24.28
C GLU A 4 14.84 6.81 -24.82
N GLN A 5 15.96 7.48 -24.50
CA GLN A 5 16.25 8.85 -24.91
C GLN A 5 16.98 8.92 -26.26
N ASP A 6 17.47 7.77 -26.76
CA ASP A 6 18.15 7.71 -28.04
C ASP A 6 17.16 7.91 -29.21
N THR A 7 17.19 9.09 -29.78
CA THR A 7 16.35 9.47 -30.93
C THR A 7 16.72 8.75 -32.22
N ALA A 8 17.90 8.11 -32.29
CA ALA A 8 18.34 7.31 -33.42
C ALA A 8 17.67 5.92 -33.47
N LEU A 9 17.07 5.46 -32.35
CA LEU A 9 16.39 4.19 -32.30
C LEU A 9 14.95 4.28 -32.84
N PRO A 10 14.48 3.23 -33.57
CA PRO A 10 13.09 3.12 -33.98
C PRO A 10 12.13 3.21 -32.78
N ALA A 11 10.96 3.81 -32.97
CA ALA A 11 9.94 3.97 -31.91
C ALA A 11 9.58 2.64 -31.22
N ALA A 12 9.51 1.54 -32.00
CA ALA A 12 9.26 0.20 -31.48
C ALA A 12 10.38 -0.31 -30.54
N ALA A 13 11.63 0.05 -30.80
CA ALA A 13 12.76 -0.32 -29.94
C ALA A 13 12.70 0.47 -28.63
N ARG A 14 12.40 1.76 -28.68
CA ARG A 14 12.23 2.60 -27.48
C ARG A 14 11.08 2.12 -26.62
N GLN A 15 9.96 1.73 -27.23
CA GLN A 15 8.80 1.18 -26.51
C GLN A 15 9.15 -0.16 -25.81
N LYS A 16 9.93 -1.03 -26.48
CA LYS A 16 10.42 -2.27 -25.84
C LYS A 16 11.39 -1.97 -24.69
N ALA A 17 12.29 -1.01 -24.83
CA ALA A 17 13.21 -0.59 -23.77
C ALA A 17 12.45 -0.06 -22.55
N CYS A 18 11.42 0.77 -22.76
CA CYS A 18 10.51 1.23 -21.71
C CYS A 18 9.81 0.06 -21.01
N GLY A 19 9.28 -0.90 -21.77
CA GLY A 19 8.65 -2.10 -21.23
C GLY A 19 9.61 -2.93 -20.35
N ILE A 20 10.85 -3.13 -20.81
CA ILE A 20 11.89 -3.85 -20.06
C ILE A 20 12.22 -3.11 -18.76
N ARG A 21 12.39 -1.79 -18.80
CA ARG A 21 12.63 -0.98 -17.60
C ARG A 21 11.49 -1.12 -16.60
N THR A 22 10.25 -0.96 -17.04
CA THR A 22 9.07 -1.09 -16.18
C THR A 22 8.99 -2.47 -15.52
N GLN A 23 9.30 -3.55 -16.26
CA GLN A 23 9.33 -4.91 -15.69
C GLN A 23 10.48 -5.09 -14.69
N SER A 24 11.66 -4.50 -14.98
CA SER A 24 12.80 -4.56 -14.07
C SER A 24 12.53 -3.80 -12.75
N GLU A 25 11.89 -2.64 -12.83
CA GLU A 25 11.46 -1.86 -11.66
C GLU A 25 10.44 -2.63 -10.81
N LYS A 26 9.46 -3.29 -11.44
CA LYS A 26 8.50 -4.17 -10.75
C LYS A 26 9.19 -5.34 -10.06
N LEU A 27 10.13 -6.00 -10.74
CA LEU A 27 10.87 -7.13 -10.17
C LEU A 27 11.71 -6.69 -8.97
N ARG A 28 12.37 -5.54 -9.08
CA ARG A 28 13.12 -4.95 -7.98
C ARG A 28 12.23 -4.66 -6.77
N ALA A 29 11.06 -4.05 -6.97
CA ALA A 29 10.11 -3.78 -5.90
C ALA A 29 9.65 -5.07 -5.21
N LEU A 30 9.36 -6.14 -5.97
CA LEU A 30 9.00 -7.45 -5.41
C LEU A 30 10.13 -8.06 -4.57
N ILE A 31 11.39 -7.95 -5.00
CA ILE A 31 12.55 -8.43 -4.24
C ILE A 31 12.72 -7.62 -2.95
N GLU A 32 12.56 -6.30 -3.00
CA GLU A 32 12.63 -5.44 -1.83
C GLU A 32 11.49 -5.74 -0.83
N ASP A 33 10.29 -6.02 -1.32
CA ASP A 33 9.15 -6.43 -0.51
C ASP A 33 9.38 -7.78 0.16
N LEU A 34 9.88 -8.77 -0.58
CA LEU A 34 10.20 -10.09 -0.05
C LEU A 34 11.29 -10.01 1.03
N ASN A 35 12.34 -9.24 0.78
CA ASN A 35 13.43 -9.02 1.73
C ASN A 35 12.94 -8.32 3.00
N LEU A 36 12.08 -7.30 2.85
CA LEU A 36 11.50 -6.59 4.00
C LEU A 36 10.61 -7.52 4.82
N THR A 37 9.70 -8.25 4.17
CA THR A 37 8.80 -9.19 4.83
C THR A 37 9.59 -10.23 5.62
N SER A 38 10.61 -10.83 5.01
CA SER A 38 11.49 -11.79 5.67
C SER A 38 12.20 -11.18 6.88
N LYS A 39 12.80 -9.99 6.74
CA LYS A 39 13.50 -9.31 7.84
C LYS A 39 12.56 -8.96 9.00
N LEU A 40 11.34 -8.48 8.71
CA LEU A 40 10.34 -8.18 9.75
C LEU A 40 9.86 -9.45 10.44
N GLN A 41 9.60 -10.53 9.69
CA GLN A 41 9.14 -11.80 10.22
C GLN A 41 10.14 -12.46 11.17
N TYR A 42 11.43 -12.36 10.87
CA TYR A 42 12.51 -12.93 11.68
C TYR A 42 13.13 -11.95 12.68
N GLY A 43 12.54 -10.76 12.86
CA GLY A 43 13.05 -9.75 13.77
C GLY A 43 14.43 -9.17 13.39
N ALA A 44 14.87 -9.38 12.13
CA ALA A 44 16.14 -8.89 11.63
C ALA A 44 16.11 -7.42 11.17
N GLN A 45 14.92 -6.80 11.15
CA GLN A 45 14.72 -5.39 10.85
C GLN A 45 14.35 -4.64 12.13
N PRO A 46 15.28 -3.93 12.79
CA PRO A 46 14.94 -3.08 13.93
C PRO A 46 14.07 -1.91 13.44
N LEU A 47 12.96 -1.66 14.13
CA LEU A 47 12.13 -0.48 13.88
C LEU A 47 12.87 0.77 14.36
N ARG A 48 12.80 1.82 13.57
CA ARG A 48 13.28 3.16 13.94
C ARG A 48 12.11 4.01 14.43
N CYS A 49 11.51 3.57 15.54
CA CYS A 49 10.36 4.25 16.10
C CYS A 49 10.73 5.66 16.58
N GLN A 50 9.90 6.62 16.24
CA GLN A 50 9.97 8.02 16.65
C GLN A 50 8.57 8.57 16.84
N PRO A 51 8.39 9.59 17.71
CA PRO A 51 7.12 10.29 17.83
C PRO A 51 6.66 10.84 16.48
N THR A 52 5.64 10.21 15.90
CA THR A 52 5.13 10.49 14.55
C THR A 52 3.69 10.97 14.65
N GLN A 53 3.40 12.15 14.10
CA GLN A 53 2.05 12.69 14.01
C GLN A 53 1.27 12.00 12.88
N ALA A 54 0.17 11.33 13.22
CA ALA A 54 -0.61 10.55 12.27
C ALA A 54 -1.28 11.40 11.19
N GLY A 55 -1.91 12.51 11.57
CA GLY A 55 -2.62 13.37 10.63
C GLY A 55 -1.71 13.96 9.54
N PRO A 56 -0.63 14.66 9.88
CA PRO A 56 0.34 15.14 8.91
C PRO A 56 0.92 14.05 8.01
N LEU A 57 1.24 12.87 8.55
CA LEU A 57 1.74 11.75 7.78
C LEU A 57 0.71 11.31 6.72
N LEU A 58 -0.54 11.07 7.12
CA LEU A 58 -1.59 10.61 6.20
C LEU A 58 -1.93 11.66 5.14
N ARG A 59 -1.94 12.96 5.48
CA ARG A 59 -2.15 14.03 4.49
C ARG A 59 -1.04 14.08 3.45
N ARG A 60 0.21 13.96 3.90
CA ARG A 60 1.36 13.92 3.00
C ARG A 60 1.25 12.75 2.02
N LEU A 61 0.99 11.54 2.52
CA LEU A 61 0.86 10.35 1.69
C LEU A 61 -0.30 10.43 0.68
N ALA A 62 -1.45 10.98 1.11
CA ALA A 62 -2.58 11.20 0.22
C ALA A 62 -2.23 12.22 -0.90
N ALA A 63 -1.53 13.31 -0.57
CA ALA A 63 -1.10 14.31 -1.53
C ALA A 63 -0.07 13.73 -2.51
N GLU A 64 0.98 13.06 -2.03
CA GLU A 64 2.01 12.41 -2.85
C GLU A 64 1.39 11.36 -3.80
N PHE A 65 0.40 10.60 -3.33
CA PHE A 65 -0.33 9.67 -4.19
C PHE A 65 -1.14 10.41 -5.27
N CYS A 66 -1.87 11.48 -4.92
CA CYS A 66 -2.65 12.26 -5.89
C CYS A 66 -1.78 12.91 -6.97
N ASP A 67 -0.53 13.27 -6.65
CA ASP A 67 0.42 13.83 -7.61
C ASP A 67 1.09 12.76 -8.49
N SER A 68 0.87 11.48 -8.18
CA SER A 68 1.46 10.38 -8.92
C SER A 68 0.67 10.04 -10.20
N PRO A 69 1.32 9.53 -11.26
CA PRO A 69 0.63 9.05 -12.47
C PRO A 69 -0.38 7.94 -12.19
N LEU A 70 -0.22 7.20 -11.09
CA LEU A 70 -1.12 6.12 -10.69
C LEU A 70 -2.51 6.64 -10.27
N ALA A 71 -2.58 7.88 -9.78
CA ALA A 71 -3.84 8.49 -9.38
C ALA A 71 -4.68 9.03 -10.55
N ALA A 72 -4.21 8.91 -11.79
CA ALA A 72 -4.92 9.46 -12.97
C ALA A 72 -6.36 8.94 -13.12
N SER A 73 -6.65 7.74 -12.62
CA SER A 73 -7.98 7.12 -12.60
C SER A 73 -8.57 7.01 -11.19
N CYS A 74 -7.98 7.66 -10.19
CA CYS A 74 -8.40 7.57 -8.80
C CYS A 74 -8.89 8.91 -8.27
N THR A 75 -9.95 8.89 -7.47
CA THR A 75 -10.35 10.04 -6.65
C THR A 75 -10.13 9.65 -5.19
N VAL A 76 -9.32 10.44 -4.46
CA VAL A 76 -9.02 10.16 -3.05
C VAL A 76 -9.82 11.10 -2.16
N ALA A 77 -10.64 10.53 -1.29
CA ALA A 77 -11.29 11.24 -0.19
C ALA A 77 -10.52 10.99 1.11
N LEU A 78 -10.13 12.06 1.80
CA LEU A 78 -9.38 11.98 3.05
C LEU A 78 -10.24 12.48 4.22
N GLU A 79 -10.48 11.60 5.19
CA GLU A 79 -11.28 11.89 6.38
C GLU A 79 -10.51 11.55 7.66
N ILE A 80 -9.94 12.56 8.34
CA ILE A 80 -9.20 12.36 9.58
C ILE A 80 -9.99 13.02 10.72
N ALA A 81 -10.41 12.19 11.68
CA ALA A 81 -11.08 12.71 12.88
C ALA A 81 -10.12 13.61 13.68
N PRO A 82 -10.62 14.67 14.36
CA PRO A 82 -9.77 15.64 15.08
C PRO A 82 -8.82 15.01 16.11
N ASP A 83 -9.26 13.94 16.79
CA ASP A 83 -8.44 13.22 17.77
C ASP A 83 -7.37 12.35 17.10
N ALA A 84 -7.67 11.81 15.92
CA ALA A 84 -6.71 11.07 15.11
C ALA A 84 -5.67 11.99 14.46
N ASP A 85 -6.09 13.19 14.08
CA ASP A 85 -5.21 14.20 13.48
C ASP A 85 -4.06 14.59 14.41
N LYS A 86 -4.36 14.75 15.68
CA LYS A 86 -3.40 15.10 16.74
C LYS A 86 -2.71 13.89 17.36
N ALA A 87 -3.04 12.67 16.92
CA ALA A 87 -2.46 11.46 17.49
C ALA A 87 -0.96 11.40 17.20
N ILE A 88 -0.19 11.14 18.25
CA ILE A 88 1.24 10.85 18.16
C ILE A 88 1.41 9.35 18.39
N LEU A 89 2.04 8.68 17.43
CA LEU A 89 2.41 7.27 17.48
C LEU A 89 3.92 7.16 17.68
N ASP A 90 4.36 6.24 18.51
CA ASP A 90 5.77 5.83 18.50
C ASP A 90 5.96 4.80 17.38
N ALA A 91 6.39 5.28 16.22
CA ALA A 91 6.35 4.47 15.00
C ALA A 91 7.51 4.78 14.05
N ASP A 92 7.86 3.78 13.24
CA ASP A 92 8.71 3.96 12.07
C ASP A 92 7.88 4.55 10.92
N ALA A 93 7.98 5.87 10.76
CA ALA A 93 7.19 6.62 9.79
C ALA A 93 7.43 6.17 8.34
N ALA A 94 8.63 5.68 8.01
CA ALA A 94 8.95 5.20 6.66
C ALA A 94 8.25 3.86 6.38
N LEU A 95 8.24 2.95 7.34
CA LEU A 95 7.52 1.69 7.21
C LEU A 95 6.00 1.89 7.20
N LEU A 96 5.46 2.77 8.05
CA LEU A 96 4.03 3.10 8.00
C LEU A 96 3.63 3.75 6.67
N ALA A 97 4.47 4.65 6.13
CA ALA A 97 4.26 5.22 4.82
C ALA A 97 4.17 4.11 3.76
N ARG A 98 5.13 3.20 3.73
CA ARG A 98 5.14 2.06 2.79
C ARG A 98 3.88 1.19 2.90
N ALA A 99 3.35 0.97 4.12
CA ALA A 99 2.11 0.21 4.29
C ALA A 99 0.91 0.93 3.67
N VAL A 100 0.77 2.24 3.88
CA VAL A 100 -0.32 3.04 3.30
C VAL A 100 -0.18 3.15 1.78
N GLU A 101 1.04 3.41 1.28
CA GLU A 101 1.34 3.47 -0.15
C GLU A 101 1.01 2.17 -0.87
N ASN A 102 1.35 1.01 -0.28
CA ASN A 102 0.98 -0.30 -0.84
C ASN A 102 -0.53 -0.46 -0.98
N LEU A 103 -1.32 0.02 -0.03
CA LEU A 103 -2.78 -0.06 -0.09
C LEU A 103 -3.36 0.90 -1.13
N LEU A 104 -2.85 2.13 -1.21
CA LEU A 104 -3.26 3.10 -2.24
C LEU A 104 -2.89 2.62 -3.65
N HIS A 105 -1.68 2.06 -3.80
CA HIS A 105 -1.23 1.46 -5.05
C HIS A 105 -2.12 0.28 -5.47
N ASN A 106 -2.50 -0.59 -4.53
CA ASN A 106 -3.42 -1.70 -4.80
C ASN A 106 -4.76 -1.19 -5.33
N ALA A 107 -5.34 -0.17 -4.70
CA ALA A 107 -6.59 0.43 -5.15
C ALA A 107 -6.49 0.99 -6.59
N ALA A 108 -5.34 1.61 -6.95
CA ALA A 108 -5.14 2.14 -8.29
C ALA A 108 -4.89 1.06 -9.36
N CYS A 109 -4.04 0.06 -9.05
CA CYS A 109 -3.56 -0.88 -10.07
C CYS A 109 -4.49 -2.06 -10.33
N HIS A 110 -5.37 -2.40 -9.38
CA HIS A 110 -6.23 -3.58 -9.50
C HIS A 110 -7.66 -3.27 -9.94
N ASN A 111 -7.94 -2.00 -10.25
CA ASN A 111 -9.23 -1.57 -10.76
C ASN A 111 -9.12 -1.13 -12.23
N PRO A 112 -9.93 -1.69 -13.16
CA PRO A 112 -9.82 -1.42 -14.59
C PRO A 112 -10.45 -0.09 -15.03
N GLY A 113 -10.90 0.75 -14.12
CA GLY A 113 -11.59 2.01 -14.42
C GLY A 113 -11.47 3.02 -13.30
N PRO A 114 -12.18 4.12 -13.36
CA PRO A 114 -12.22 5.11 -12.29
C PRO A 114 -12.62 4.48 -10.97
N VAL A 115 -11.85 4.76 -9.92
CA VAL A 115 -12.09 4.24 -8.57
C VAL A 115 -12.05 5.37 -7.55
N GLN A 116 -12.96 5.31 -6.57
CA GLN A 116 -12.95 6.19 -5.42
C GLN A 116 -12.25 5.47 -4.26
N VAL A 117 -11.24 6.11 -3.71
CA VAL A 117 -10.48 5.61 -2.56
C VAL A 117 -10.74 6.52 -1.38
N GLN A 118 -11.23 5.95 -0.30
CA GLN A 118 -11.41 6.63 0.97
C GLN A 118 -10.28 6.26 1.92
N LEU A 119 -9.50 7.25 2.34
CA LEU A 119 -8.51 7.13 3.41
C LEU A 119 -9.07 7.82 4.65
N SER A 120 -9.32 7.08 5.70
CA SER A 120 -9.87 7.63 6.94
C SER A 120 -9.06 7.21 8.16
N ALA A 121 -9.06 8.07 9.18
CA ALA A 121 -8.41 7.79 10.44
C ALA A 121 -9.28 8.22 11.63
N VAL A 122 -9.43 7.33 12.61
CA VAL A 122 -10.20 7.57 13.84
C VAL A 122 -9.38 7.08 15.03
N ARG A 123 -9.36 7.84 16.10
CA ARG A 123 -8.74 7.44 17.37
C ARG A 123 -9.82 7.06 18.39
N THR A 124 -9.62 5.93 19.06
CA THR A 124 -10.47 5.51 20.17
C THR A 124 -9.56 5.16 21.36
N GLY A 125 -9.55 6.02 22.35
CA GLY A 125 -8.64 5.89 23.47
C GLY A 125 -7.18 5.99 23.04
N LYS A 126 -6.41 4.91 23.23
CA LYS A 126 -5.00 4.83 22.81
C LYS A 126 -4.81 4.26 21.40
N THR A 127 -5.84 3.73 20.81
CA THR A 127 -5.79 3.01 19.55
C THR A 127 -6.10 3.96 18.39
N LEU A 128 -5.23 4.01 17.39
CA LEU A 128 -5.46 4.65 16.10
C LEU A 128 -5.91 3.60 15.09
N ARG A 129 -7.04 3.85 14.45
CA ARG A 129 -7.55 3.04 13.33
C ARG A 129 -7.43 3.84 12.05
N ILE A 130 -6.66 3.30 11.10
CA ILE A 130 -6.55 3.83 9.73
C ILE A 130 -7.31 2.87 8.83
N THR A 131 -8.20 3.39 7.99
CA THR A 131 -8.97 2.59 7.04
C THR A 131 -8.73 3.11 5.64
N ILE A 132 -8.35 2.22 4.72
CA ILE A 132 -8.27 2.48 3.29
C ILE A 132 -9.32 1.59 2.63
N ALA A 133 -10.27 2.19 1.94
CA ALA A 133 -11.34 1.49 1.26
C ALA A 133 -11.51 2.03 -0.15
N ASP A 134 -11.80 1.15 -1.11
CA ASP A 134 -12.15 1.52 -2.47
C ASP A 134 -13.54 1.00 -2.87
N ASP A 135 -14.09 1.51 -3.96
CA ASP A 135 -15.35 1.08 -4.54
C ASP A 135 -15.16 0.20 -5.79
N GLY A 136 -13.99 -0.38 -5.95
CA GLY A 136 -13.60 -1.17 -7.10
C GLY A 136 -14.09 -2.62 -7.10
N ALA A 137 -13.27 -3.52 -7.67
CA ALA A 137 -13.59 -4.95 -7.78
C ALA A 137 -13.49 -5.70 -6.43
N GLY A 138 -12.72 -5.16 -5.48
CA GLY A 138 -12.45 -5.79 -4.18
C GLY A 138 -11.37 -6.89 -4.26
N TYR A 139 -11.00 -7.41 -3.10
CA TYR A 139 -10.05 -8.52 -3.05
C TYR A 139 -10.67 -9.82 -3.59
N PRO A 140 -9.96 -10.56 -4.46
CA PRO A 140 -10.37 -11.90 -4.87
C PRO A 140 -10.55 -12.82 -3.65
N PRO A 141 -11.54 -13.74 -3.65
CA PRO A 141 -11.76 -14.66 -2.53
C PRO A 141 -10.51 -15.48 -2.17
N ALA A 142 -9.72 -15.90 -3.16
CA ALA A 142 -8.47 -16.64 -2.94
C ALA A 142 -7.43 -15.80 -2.16
N VAL A 143 -7.35 -14.48 -2.41
CA VAL A 143 -6.47 -13.56 -1.69
C VAL A 143 -6.90 -13.45 -0.23
N LEU A 144 -8.20 -13.23 0.03
CA LEU A 144 -8.72 -13.15 1.39
C LEU A 144 -8.53 -14.47 2.15
N HIS A 145 -8.74 -15.59 1.50
CA HIS A 145 -8.50 -16.92 2.10
C HIS A 145 -7.03 -17.09 2.48
N ALA A 146 -6.11 -16.81 1.57
CA ALA A 146 -4.68 -16.93 1.81
C ALA A 146 -4.18 -16.01 2.94
N LEU A 147 -4.73 -14.77 3.05
CA LEU A 147 -4.41 -13.87 4.16
C LEU A 147 -4.93 -14.37 5.52
N GLN A 148 -6.04 -15.14 5.53
CA GLN A 148 -6.61 -15.69 6.76
C GLN A 148 -5.93 -16.98 7.20
N THR A 149 -5.53 -17.83 6.25
CA THR A 149 -4.94 -19.15 6.55
C THR A 149 -3.42 -19.16 6.57
N GLY A 150 -2.78 -18.15 5.95
CA GLY A 150 -1.34 -18.13 5.71
C GLY A 150 -0.91 -19.05 4.56
N GLU A 151 -1.85 -19.74 3.90
CA GLU A 151 -1.58 -20.66 2.79
C GLU A 151 -1.80 -19.94 1.46
N ALA A 152 -0.73 -19.44 0.86
CA ALA A 152 -0.78 -18.91 -0.50
C ALA A 152 -0.77 -20.08 -1.49
N GLY A 153 -1.85 -20.26 -2.24
CA GLY A 153 -1.88 -21.19 -3.37
C GLY A 153 -0.91 -20.75 -4.48
N GLU A 154 -0.44 -21.69 -5.29
CA GLU A 154 0.55 -21.45 -6.39
C GLU A 154 0.14 -20.33 -7.37
N ASN A 155 -1.13 -19.95 -7.40
CA ASN A 155 -1.70 -18.94 -8.30
C ASN A 155 -2.37 -17.77 -7.56
N THR A 156 -1.91 -17.39 -6.35
CA THR A 156 -2.49 -16.25 -5.62
C THR A 156 -1.75 -14.97 -6.01
N PRO A 157 -2.22 -14.21 -7.02
CA PRO A 157 -1.54 -12.98 -7.45
C PRO A 157 -1.70 -11.90 -6.39
N HIS A 158 -0.69 -11.04 -6.27
CA HIS A 158 -0.74 -9.75 -5.54
C HIS A 158 -0.85 -9.83 -4.01
N ILE A 159 -0.58 -10.98 -3.40
CA ILE A 159 -0.65 -11.13 -1.95
C ILE A 159 0.56 -10.50 -1.24
N LEU A 160 1.70 -10.38 -1.93
CA LEU A 160 2.96 -9.93 -1.32
C LEU A 160 2.85 -8.53 -0.72
N GLY A 161 2.26 -7.57 -1.45
CA GLY A 161 2.05 -6.22 -0.94
C GLY A 161 1.18 -6.16 0.32
N LEU A 162 0.15 -7.02 0.40
CA LEU A 162 -0.71 -7.13 1.58
C LEU A 162 0.01 -7.81 2.75
N HIS A 163 0.87 -8.80 2.49
CA HIS A 163 1.74 -9.37 3.53
C HIS A 163 2.76 -8.35 4.06
N VAL A 164 3.34 -7.52 3.19
CA VAL A 164 4.21 -6.41 3.63
C VAL A 164 3.46 -5.51 4.59
N VAL A 165 2.22 -5.11 4.25
CA VAL A 165 1.37 -4.30 5.13
C VAL A 165 1.15 -5.00 6.47
N GLU A 166 0.75 -6.26 6.45
CA GLU A 166 0.51 -7.04 7.66
C GLU A 166 1.76 -7.11 8.55
N GLN A 167 2.92 -7.44 7.98
CA GLN A 167 4.18 -7.53 8.73
C GLN A 167 4.62 -6.18 9.31
N ILE A 168 4.47 -5.09 8.56
CA ILE A 168 4.77 -3.75 9.06
C ILE A 168 3.90 -3.41 10.26
N ILE A 169 2.59 -3.59 10.15
CA ILE A 169 1.65 -3.26 11.23
C ILE A 169 1.87 -4.16 12.44
N ARG A 170 2.10 -5.46 12.23
CA ARG A 170 2.45 -6.41 13.30
C ARG A 170 3.75 -6.04 14.01
N ALA A 171 4.77 -5.62 13.27
CA ALA A 171 6.04 -5.16 13.86
C ALA A 171 5.85 -3.93 14.76
N HIS A 172 4.86 -3.08 14.47
CA HIS A 172 4.47 -1.94 15.33
C HIS A 172 3.54 -2.35 16.50
N GLY A 173 3.32 -3.65 16.73
CA GLY A 173 2.42 -4.15 17.78
C GLY A 173 0.93 -4.02 17.44
N GLY A 174 0.61 -3.66 16.20
CA GLY A 174 -0.75 -3.48 15.71
C GLY A 174 -1.32 -4.71 14.99
N THR A 175 -2.49 -4.51 14.37
CA THR A 175 -3.16 -5.52 13.55
C THR A 175 -3.64 -4.93 12.24
N ALA A 176 -3.55 -5.72 11.15
CA ALA A 176 -4.11 -5.40 9.85
C ALA A 176 -5.22 -6.39 9.51
N ALA A 177 -6.34 -5.89 8.99
CA ALA A 177 -7.46 -6.72 8.54
C ALA A 177 -7.86 -6.31 7.13
N PHE A 178 -8.12 -7.30 6.28
CA PHE A 178 -8.51 -7.12 4.89
C PHE A 178 -9.88 -7.75 4.65
N ALA A 179 -10.76 -7.03 4.00
CA ALA A 179 -12.14 -7.45 3.78
C ALA A 179 -12.69 -6.88 2.47
N ARG A 180 -13.86 -7.35 2.07
CA ARG A 180 -14.65 -6.68 1.05
C ARG A 180 -15.27 -5.41 1.62
N ASN A 181 -15.30 -4.36 0.83
CA ASN A 181 -16.05 -3.15 1.14
C ASN A 181 -17.52 -3.31 0.74
N ALA A 182 -18.41 -2.60 1.41
CA ALA A 182 -19.84 -2.58 1.07
C ALA A 182 -20.21 -1.23 0.41
N PRO A 183 -20.99 -1.24 -0.68
CA PRO A 183 -21.62 -2.39 -1.33
C PRO A 183 -20.67 -3.18 -2.23
N ARG A 184 -19.50 -2.62 -2.59
CA ARG A 184 -18.44 -3.25 -3.41
C ARG A 184 -17.08 -2.64 -3.08
N GLY A 185 -15.99 -3.31 -3.49
CA GLY A 185 -14.62 -2.82 -3.34
C GLY A 185 -13.82 -3.59 -2.32
N ALA A 186 -12.60 -3.12 -2.07
CA ALA A 186 -11.71 -3.63 -1.05
C ALA A 186 -11.68 -2.68 0.17
N LYS A 187 -11.39 -3.25 1.34
CA LYS A 187 -11.23 -2.50 2.58
C LYS A 187 -10.07 -3.08 3.38
N ALA A 188 -9.12 -2.25 3.73
CA ALA A 188 -8.06 -2.55 4.67
C ALA A 188 -8.22 -1.70 5.93
N VAL A 189 -8.06 -2.33 7.09
CA VAL A 189 -8.14 -1.67 8.40
C VAL A 189 -6.85 -1.94 9.14
N LEU A 190 -6.11 -0.89 9.46
CA LEU A 190 -4.88 -0.91 10.24
C LEU A 190 -5.17 -0.37 11.63
N VAL A 191 -4.77 -1.09 12.65
CA VAL A 191 -4.97 -0.72 14.05
C VAL A 191 -3.62 -0.67 14.75
N LEU A 192 -3.29 0.49 15.33
CA LEU A 192 -2.01 0.80 15.97
C LEU A 192 -2.24 1.34 17.38
#